data_c09ceca28c9d40810686c96104694551
#
_entry.id   c09ceca28c9d40810686c96104694551
#
_cell.length_a   1.000
_cell.length_b   1.000
_cell.length_c   1.000
_cell.angle_alpha   90.00
_cell.angle_beta   90.00
_cell.angle_gamma   90.00
#
_symmetry.space_group_name_H-M   'P 1'
#
loop_
_entity.id
_entity.type
_entity.pdbx_description
1 polymer ?
#
loop_
_entity_poly.entity_id
_entity_poly.type
_entity_poly.pdbx_seq_one_letter_code
_entity_poly.pdbx_strand_id
1 'polypeptide(L)'
;PYILTYFLGDCEAAYRVWIENLAEKNHMKIFELQSEENFGIAPDEFLYLIDHAACVCTDSFHGTVFSLIFHTPFVVFERRDNFKTMSSRLSTLLTLFNCLERTPEGVEEQDVFQVNFDYTDMVLEQERKRFKNFLDRI
;
A
#
# COMPACT_ATOMS: atom_id res chain seq x y z
N PRO A 1 -17.39 0.54 -4.21
CA PRO A 1 -16.04 0.86 -3.82
C PRO A 1 -15.70 0.30 -2.44
N TYR A 2 -14.46 -0.03 -2.22
CA TYR A 2 -14.03 -0.59 -0.95
C TYR A 2 -12.62 -0.13 -0.60
N ILE A 3 -12.33 -0.13 0.70
CA ILE A 3 -10.99 0.03 1.24
C ILE A 3 -10.45 -1.37 1.51
N LEU A 4 -9.30 -1.69 0.95
CA LEU A 4 -8.63 -2.96 1.20
C LEU A 4 -7.67 -2.80 2.36
N THR A 5 -7.75 -3.67 3.36
CA THR A 5 -6.76 -3.73 4.43
C THR A 5 -5.92 -4.99 4.29
N TYR A 6 -4.61 -4.83 4.38
CA TYR A 6 -3.67 -5.94 4.31
C TYR A 6 -2.54 -5.71 5.30
N PHE A 7 -2.64 -6.34 6.47
CA PHE A 7 -1.68 -6.20 7.55
C PHE A 7 -1.00 -7.53 7.85
N LEU A 8 0.33 -7.53 7.83
CA LEU A 8 1.13 -8.69 8.21
C LEU A 8 1.36 -8.75 9.71
N GLY A 9 1.40 -7.59 10.37
CA GLY A 9 1.45 -7.50 11.81
C GLY A 9 0.08 -7.14 12.40
N ASP A 10 0.03 -6.95 13.71
CA ASP A 10 -1.19 -6.53 14.38
C ASP A 10 -1.49 -5.05 14.07
N CYS A 11 -2.71 -4.79 13.66
CA CYS A 11 -3.17 -3.43 13.45
C CYS A 11 -3.51 -2.79 14.80
N GLU A 12 -2.89 -1.66 15.12
CA GLU A 12 -3.20 -0.92 16.34
C GLU A 12 -4.66 -0.50 16.37
N ALA A 13 -5.23 -0.44 17.57
CA ALA A 13 -6.62 -0.01 17.75
C ALA A 13 -6.86 1.40 17.18
N ALA A 14 -5.92 2.32 17.37
CA ALA A 14 -6.04 3.68 16.83
C ALA A 14 -6.07 3.69 15.30
N TYR A 15 -5.28 2.84 14.64
CA TYR A 15 -5.28 2.72 13.19
C TYR A 15 -6.57 2.09 12.68
N ARG A 16 -7.07 1.10 13.39
CA ARG A 16 -8.35 0.46 13.06
C ARG A 16 -9.50 1.47 13.10
N VAL A 17 -9.54 2.30 14.14
CA VAL A 17 -10.53 3.37 14.25
C VAL A 17 -10.38 4.38 13.11
N TRP A 18 -9.15 4.73 12.77
CA TRP A 18 -8.87 5.65 11.64
C TRP A 18 -9.45 5.11 10.33
N ILE A 19 -9.22 3.82 10.04
CA ILE A 19 -9.72 3.17 8.83
C ILE A 19 -11.24 3.09 8.84
N GLU A 20 -11.85 2.72 9.96
CA GLU A 20 -13.30 2.62 10.10
C GLU A 20 -13.97 3.98 9.89
N ASN A 21 -13.40 5.04 10.45
CA ASN A 21 -13.91 6.39 10.27
C ASN A 21 -13.80 6.84 8.81
N LEU A 22 -12.68 6.53 8.17
CA LEU A 22 -12.49 6.84 6.75
C LEU A 22 -13.54 6.15 5.88
N ALA A 23 -13.78 4.87 6.13
CA ALA A 23 -14.77 4.09 5.40
C ALA A 23 -16.19 4.63 5.61
N GLU A 24 -16.53 4.94 6.85
CA GLU A 24 -17.86 5.45 7.18
C GLU A 24 -18.13 6.80 6.53
N LYS A 25 -17.18 7.74 6.59
CA LYS A 25 -17.31 9.05 5.98
C LYS A 25 -17.49 9.00 4.46
N ASN A 26 -16.92 8.01 3.82
CA ASN A 26 -16.94 7.89 2.37
C ASN A 26 -17.91 6.81 1.87
N HIS A 27 -18.72 6.24 2.76
CA HIS A 27 -19.71 5.21 2.43
C HIS A 27 -19.09 4.01 1.70
N MET A 28 -17.94 3.56 2.20
CA MET A 28 -17.20 2.44 1.62
C MET A 28 -17.19 1.24 2.55
N LYS A 29 -17.10 0.06 1.96
CA LYS A 29 -16.90 -1.18 2.72
C LYS A 29 -15.40 -1.37 2.98
N ILE A 30 -15.09 -2.11 4.03
CA ILE A 30 -13.72 -2.54 4.32
C ILE A 30 -13.63 -4.03 3.96
N PHE A 31 -12.66 -4.36 3.12
CA PHE A 31 -12.32 -5.74 2.80
C PHE A 31 -11.01 -6.10 3.49
N GLU A 32 -11.07 -7.00 4.47
CA GLU A 32 -9.90 -7.42 5.24
C GLU A 32 -9.27 -8.67 4.61
N LEU A 33 -8.12 -8.50 3.98
CA LEU A 33 -7.48 -9.60 3.26
C LEU A 33 -6.85 -10.63 4.20
N GLN A 34 -6.46 -10.22 5.40
CA GLN A 34 -5.81 -11.09 6.39
C GLN A 34 -6.78 -11.76 7.36
N SER A 35 -8.07 -11.59 7.18
CA SER A 35 -9.04 -12.28 8.04
C SER A 35 -9.05 -13.78 7.72
N GLU A 36 -9.43 -14.60 8.70
CA GLU A 36 -9.52 -16.06 8.51
C GLU A 36 -10.49 -16.43 7.38
N GLU A 37 -11.52 -15.62 7.18
CA GLU A 37 -12.51 -15.80 6.11
C GLU A 37 -11.88 -15.69 4.72
N ASN A 38 -10.81 -14.93 4.60
CA ASN A 38 -10.13 -14.69 3.34
C ASN A 38 -8.83 -15.50 3.20
N PHE A 39 -8.61 -16.46 4.11
CA PHE A 39 -7.46 -17.33 4.04
C PHE A 39 -7.55 -18.22 2.80
N GLY A 40 -6.48 -18.27 2.02
CA GLY A 40 -6.44 -19.07 0.80
C GLY A 40 -6.79 -18.32 -0.47
N ILE A 41 -6.88 -16.98 -0.43
CA ILE A 41 -7.04 -16.18 -1.65
C ILE A 41 -5.82 -16.41 -2.56
N ALA A 42 -6.08 -16.71 -3.83
CA ALA A 42 -5.05 -16.95 -4.83
C ALA A 42 -4.28 -15.66 -5.16
N PRO A 43 -3.01 -15.75 -5.62
CA PRO A 43 -2.21 -14.56 -5.95
C PRO A 43 -2.87 -13.64 -6.97
N ASP A 44 -3.55 -14.15 -7.97
CA ASP A 44 -4.26 -13.34 -8.97
C ASP A 44 -5.46 -12.61 -8.36
N GLU A 45 -6.13 -13.22 -7.41
CA GLU A 45 -7.22 -12.56 -6.66
C GLU A 45 -6.67 -11.43 -5.78
N PHE A 46 -5.51 -11.64 -5.16
CA PHE A 46 -4.82 -10.63 -4.37
C PHE A 46 -4.50 -9.39 -5.23
N LEU A 47 -3.94 -9.60 -6.41
CA LEU A 47 -3.63 -8.51 -7.33
C LEU A 47 -4.89 -7.80 -7.83
N TYR A 48 -5.94 -8.54 -8.11
CA TYR A 48 -7.22 -7.97 -8.51
C TYR A 48 -7.80 -7.07 -7.43
N LEU A 49 -7.75 -7.51 -6.18
CA LEU A 49 -8.27 -6.73 -5.06
C LEU A 49 -7.52 -5.42 -4.86
N ILE A 50 -6.20 -5.43 -5.03
CA ILE A 50 -5.40 -4.21 -4.96
C ILE A 50 -5.74 -3.27 -6.11
N ASP A 51 -5.80 -3.80 -7.33
CA ASP A 51 -6.06 -3.01 -8.54
C ASP A 51 -7.41 -2.27 -8.47
N HIS A 52 -8.41 -2.89 -7.87
CA HIS A 52 -9.78 -2.35 -7.84
C HIS A 52 -10.16 -1.63 -6.55
N ALA A 53 -9.27 -1.58 -5.57
CA ALA A 53 -9.54 -0.88 -4.32
C ALA A 53 -9.57 0.64 -4.52
N ALA A 54 -10.42 1.32 -3.76
CA ALA A 54 -10.40 2.78 -3.69
C ALA A 54 -9.16 3.27 -2.93
N CYS A 55 -8.72 2.51 -1.93
CA CYS A 55 -7.51 2.76 -1.17
C CYS A 55 -7.04 1.46 -0.54
N VAL A 56 -5.73 1.26 -0.50
CA VAL A 56 -5.11 0.12 0.20
C VAL A 56 -4.48 0.63 1.49
N CYS A 57 -4.89 0.09 2.62
CA CYS A 57 -4.30 0.37 3.92
C CYS A 57 -3.46 -0.84 4.33
N THR A 58 -2.15 -0.65 4.48
CA THR A 58 -1.25 -1.80 4.63
C THR A 58 0.03 -1.44 5.40
N ASP A 59 0.60 -2.44 6.06
CA ASP A 59 1.95 -2.38 6.61
C ASP A 59 2.93 -3.22 5.77
N SER A 60 2.49 -3.71 4.62
CA SER A 60 3.23 -4.65 3.78
C SER A 60 4.02 -3.92 2.69
N PHE A 61 5.29 -4.31 2.55
CA PHE A 61 6.12 -3.86 1.42
C PHE A 61 5.49 -4.26 0.09
N HIS A 62 5.07 -5.52 -0.05
CA HIS A 62 4.46 -6.01 -1.30
C HIS A 62 3.13 -5.32 -1.60
N GLY A 63 2.30 -5.10 -0.58
CA GLY A 63 1.04 -4.37 -0.75
C GLY A 63 1.27 -2.96 -1.28
N THR A 64 2.30 -2.29 -0.79
CA THR A 64 2.68 -0.94 -1.22
C THR A 64 3.22 -0.95 -2.65
N VAL A 65 4.12 -1.89 -2.98
CA VAL A 65 4.68 -2.01 -4.33
C VAL A 65 3.59 -2.23 -5.37
N PHE A 66 2.66 -3.14 -5.12
CA PHE A 66 1.58 -3.41 -6.08
C PHE A 66 0.61 -2.24 -6.18
N SER A 67 0.38 -1.50 -5.10
CA SER A 67 -0.42 -0.28 -5.16
C SER A 67 0.22 0.77 -6.07
N LEU A 68 1.54 0.93 -5.99
CA LEU A 68 2.27 1.83 -6.87
C LEU A 68 2.19 1.37 -8.33
N ILE A 69 2.36 0.08 -8.59
CA ILE A 69 2.31 -0.47 -9.95
C ILE A 69 0.92 -0.30 -10.58
N PHE A 70 -0.14 -0.52 -9.82
CA PHE A 70 -1.52 -0.45 -10.32
C PHE A 70 -2.14 0.94 -10.22
N HIS A 71 -1.40 1.94 -9.74
CA HIS A 71 -1.89 3.30 -9.52
C HIS A 71 -3.10 3.32 -8.57
N THR A 72 -3.05 2.50 -7.54
CA THR A 72 -4.09 2.46 -6.51
C THR A 72 -3.66 3.32 -5.33
N PRO A 73 -4.48 4.28 -4.88
CA PRO A 73 -4.19 5.04 -3.68
C PRO A 73 -3.92 4.12 -2.49
N PHE A 74 -2.97 4.51 -1.66
CA PHE A 74 -2.58 3.68 -0.51
C PHE A 74 -2.18 4.56 0.66
N VAL A 75 -2.26 3.96 1.85
CA VAL A 75 -1.74 4.54 3.10
C VAL A 75 -0.95 3.45 3.80
N VAL A 76 0.28 3.77 4.19
CA VAL A 76 1.19 2.83 4.85
C VAL A 76 1.15 3.04 6.35
N PHE A 77 0.98 1.95 7.07
CA PHE A 77 0.88 1.94 8.53
C PHE A 77 2.15 1.34 9.12
N GLU A 78 2.56 1.84 10.26
CA GLU A 78 3.71 1.33 10.97
C GLU A 78 3.38 -0.03 11.58
N ARG A 79 4.28 -1.00 11.36
CA ARG A 79 4.13 -2.35 11.87
C ARG A 79 4.69 -2.45 13.29
N ARG A 80 3.85 -2.90 14.21
CA ARG A 80 4.26 -3.15 15.60
C ARG A 80 4.71 -4.58 15.78
N ASP A 81 5.82 -4.94 15.23
CA ASP A 81 6.50 -6.17 15.60
C ASP A 81 7.97 -5.86 15.86
N ASN A 82 8.71 -6.85 16.33
CA ASN A 82 10.11 -6.68 16.69
C ASN A 82 11.05 -6.67 15.49
N PHE A 83 10.51 -6.66 14.26
CA PHE A 83 11.31 -6.69 13.04
C PHE A 83 11.48 -5.29 12.46
N LYS A 84 12.47 -4.56 13.00
CA LYS A 84 12.81 -3.21 12.53
C LYS A 84 13.15 -3.15 11.04
N THR A 85 13.59 -4.27 10.46
CA THR A 85 13.99 -4.36 9.05
C THR A 85 12.85 -4.09 8.08
N MET A 86 11.60 -4.46 8.42
CA MET A 86 10.44 -4.23 7.55
C MET A 86 10.11 -2.75 7.44
N SER A 87 10.14 -2.02 8.57
CA SER A 87 9.93 -0.57 8.58
C SER A 87 10.98 0.15 7.74
N SER A 88 12.23 -0.30 7.81
CA SER A 88 13.33 0.26 7.02
C SER A 88 13.11 0.09 5.53
N ARG A 89 12.64 -1.08 5.09
CA ARG A 89 12.34 -1.36 3.67
C ARG A 89 11.22 -0.47 3.15
N LEU A 90 10.15 -0.31 3.93
CA LEU A 90 9.04 0.56 3.57
C LEU A 90 9.48 2.02 3.48
N SER A 91 10.25 2.49 4.46
CA SER A 91 10.78 3.85 4.46
C SER A 91 11.64 4.12 3.22
N THR A 92 12.49 3.18 2.83
CA THR A 92 13.31 3.27 1.64
C THR A 92 12.44 3.36 0.38
N LEU A 93 11.42 2.51 0.30
CA LEU A 93 10.49 2.49 -0.83
C LEU A 93 9.75 3.82 -0.96
N LEU A 94 9.19 4.32 0.13
CA LEU A 94 8.44 5.57 0.14
C LEU A 94 9.34 6.77 -0.22
N THR A 95 10.59 6.75 0.21
CA THR A 95 11.57 7.78 -0.15
C THR A 95 11.85 7.73 -1.65
N LEU A 96 12.09 6.54 -2.21
CA LEU A 96 12.39 6.35 -3.62
C LEU A 96 11.25 6.90 -4.50
N PHE A 97 10.01 6.67 -4.12
CA PHE A 97 8.84 7.10 -4.87
C PHE A 97 8.28 8.46 -4.43
N ASN A 98 8.99 9.16 -3.54
CA ASN A 98 8.61 10.49 -3.05
C ASN A 98 7.19 10.52 -2.46
N CYS A 99 6.88 9.55 -1.62
CA CYS A 99 5.55 9.42 -1.02
C CYS A 99 5.60 9.13 0.50
N LEU A 100 6.57 9.74 1.19
CA LEU A 100 6.70 9.61 2.66
C LEU A 100 5.48 10.11 3.42
N GLU A 101 4.67 10.98 2.81
CA GLU A 101 3.46 11.51 3.43
C GLU A 101 2.28 10.53 3.43
N ARG A 102 2.41 9.40 2.74
CA ARG A 102 1.31 8.40 2.64
C ARG A 102 1.21 7.54 3.89
N THR A 103 1.04 8.19 5.04
CA THR A 103 0.84 7.57 6.36
C THR A 103 -0.43 8.15 6.98
N PRO A 104 -1.03 7.51 8.00
CA PRO A 104 -2.22 8.07 8.65
C PRO A 104 -1.99 9.46 9.23
N GLU A 105 -0.77 9.72 9.71
CA GLU A 105 -0.40 11.00 10.30
C GLU A 105 -0.06 12.05 9.25
N GLY A 106 0.43 11.63 8.09
CA GLY A 106 0.96 12.54 7.07
C GLY A 106 -0.01 12.87 5.95
N VAL A 107 -0.99 12.00 5.67
CA VAL A 107 -1.92 12.21 4.55
C VAL A 107 -3.06 13.13 4.96
N GLU A 108 -3.37 14.11 4.10
CA GLU A 108 -4.55 14.95 4.27
C GLU A 108 -5.81 14.16 3.90
N GLU A 109 -6.89 14.37 4.63
CA GLU A 109 -8.14 13.62 4.43
C GLU A 109 -8.65 13.69 2.99
N GLN A 110 -8.56 14.86 2.36
CA GLN A 110 -9.00 15.05 0.97
C GLN A 110 -8.10 14.33 -0.05
N ASP A 111 -6.90 13.95 0.34
CA ASP A 111 -5.91 13.35 -0.57
C ASP A 111 -5.81 11.83 -0.43
N VAL A 112 -6.56 11.23 0.51
CA VAL A 112 -6.45 9.79 0.78
C VAL A 112 -6.73 8.97 -0.48
N PHE A 113 -7.78 9.33 -1.24
CA PHE A 113 -8.21 8.58 -2.42
C PHE A 113 -7.65 9.16 -3.72
N GLN A 114 -6.78 10.15 -3.64
CA GLN A 114 -6.22 10.82 -4.81
C GLN A 114 -4.70 10.84 -4.72
N VAL A 115 -4.04 10.26 -5.71
CA VAL A 115 -2.57 10.25 -5.79
C VAL A 115 -2.19 10.58 -7.23
N ASN A 116 -1.23 11.48 -7.40
CA ASN A 116 -0.61 11.71 -8.70
C ASN A 116 0.53 10.70 -8.86
N PHE A 117 0.38 9.77 -9.79
CA PHE A 117 1.34 8.71 -10.03
C PHE A 117 2.36 9.02 -11.13
N ASP A 118 2.44 10.26 -11.61
CA ASP A 118 3.40 10.63 -12.67
C ASP A 118 4.85 10.38 -12.25
N TYR A 119 5.19 10.79 -11.02
CA TYR A 119 6.53 10.54 -10.47
C TYR A 119 6.78 9.04 -10.29
N THR A 120 5.79 8.29 -9.87
CA THR A 120 5.86 6.82 -9.75
C THR A 120 6.22 6.19 -11.08
N ASP A 121 5.55 6.59 -12.16
CA ASP A 121 5.81 6.06 -13.50
C ASP A 121 7.22 6.37 -13.99
N MET A 122 7.72 7.58 -13.70
CA MET A 122 9.09 7.96 -14.02
C MET A 122 10.10 7.05 -13.30
N VAL A 123 9.92 6.81 -12.02
CA VAL A 123 10.81 5.95 -11.23
C VAL A 123 10.75 4.50 -11.71
N LEU A 124 9.56 3.98 -11.97
CA LEU A 124 9.38 2.62 -12.48
C LEU A 124 10.08 2.44 -13.83
N GLU A 125 9.98 3.43 -14.72
CA GLU A 125 10.65 3.38 -16.01
C GLU A 125 12.17 3.38 -15.86
N GLN A 126 12.70 4.20 -14.96
CA GLN A 126 14.15 4.23 -14.68
C GLN A 126 14.64 2.89 -14.12
N GLU A 127 13.88 2.28 -13.24
CA GLU A 127 14.24 0.98 -12.65
C GLU A 127 14.18 -0.15 -13.69
N ARG A 128 13.21 -0.10 -14.60
CA ARG A 128 13.14 -1.05 -15.71
C ARG A 128 14.36 -0.96 -16.62
N LYS A 129 14.79 0.24 -16.95
CA LYS A 129 15.98 0.47 -17.76
C LYS A 129 17.24 -0.03 -17.08
N ARG A 130 17.36 0.23 -15.80
CA ARG A 130 18.46 -0.24 -14.97
C ARG A 130 18.57 -1.77 -14.98
N PHE A 131 17.44 -2.43 -14.77
CA PHE A 131 17.35 -3.89 -14.75
C PHE A 131 17.69 -4.46 -16.13
N LYS A 132 17.17 -3.88 -17.20
CA LYS A 132 17.46 -4.28 -18.57
C LYS A 132 18.95 -4.15 -18.86
N ASN A 133 19.56 -3.03 -18.50
CA ASN A 133 21.00 -2.82 -18.70
C ASN A 133 21.84 -3.84 -17.93
N PHE A 134 21.41 -4.19 -16.73
CA PHE A 134 22.06 -5.23 -15.94
C PHE A 134 21.98 -6.58 -16.65
N LEU A 135 20.84 -6.96 -17.19
CA LEU A 135 20.67 -8.21 -17.93
C LEU A 135 21.54 -8.24 -19.19
N ASP A 136 21.67 -7.13 -19.90
CA ASP A 136 22.46 -7.03 -21.12
C ASP A 136 23.97 -7.21 -20.88
N ARG A 137 24.42 -7.03 -19.62
CA ARG A 137 25.83 -7.22 -19.24
C ARG A 137 26.18 -8.67 -18.88
N ILE A 138 25.19 -9.51 -18.72
CA ILE A 138 25.38 -10.92 -18.44
C ILE A 138 25.47 -11.68 -19.74
#